data_6b4ee71a5b706c624ad8ea09d3637802
#
_entry.id   6b4ee71a5b706c624ad8ea09d3637802
#
_cell.length_a   1.000
_cell.length_b   1.000
_cell.length_c   1.000
_cell.angle_alpha   90.00
_cell.angle_beta   90.00
_cell.angle_gamma   90.00
#
_symmetry.space_group_name_H-M   'P 1'
#
loop_
_entity.id
_entity.type
_entity.pdbx_description
1 polymer ?
#
loop_
_entity_poly.entity_id
_entity_poly.type
_entity_poly.pdbx_seq_one_letter_code
_entity_poly.pdbx_strand_id
1 'polypeptide(L)'
;MKNILNKVSKTLFGSLSAITLLMMTFPIEAFAKPKKITVGYLNLVNAQLVTKNLGLIQKEMPGVEVEHIKVGGGGDMLRAIAAKQVDFGGLGNPPTAIGVTRKLPIDGIMVLNMLDFVEAMVVRTDANIKSFKDLKGKTVAAPFGSTTHYLLLQALADEGIDPSSMTILDLRPNDIAAAWARGDLDAAWFWEPNLDKAVKRGGNIFMTSGIMEKRGYPTWDVGVVMKSFAKKYPEYVEKFVKAECAGIDYWINNPAETAKIIAEELSLDLEDATRMMKGTEMVPCKKQLTSQYMGTSDDIGGFADTLVKTSKFLVSQKRLPKQLKRKTSIRSCKKASDKGMFRVGGMSRKASKFKY
;
A
#
# COMPACT_ATOMS: atom_id res chain seq x y z
N MET A 1 -72.99 53.34 -9.88
CA MET A 1 -72.50 52.12 -9.24
C MET A 1 -72.17 51.05 -10.25
N LYS A 2 -71.57 51.33 -11.41
CA LYS A 2 -71.13 50.28 -12.40
C LYS A 2 -69.66 50.35 -12.84
N ASN A 3 -68.83 51.18 -12.20
CA ASN A 3 -67.43 51.36 -12.60
C ASN A 3 -66.39 50.93 -11.55
N ILE A 4 -66.78 50.27 -10.46
CA ILE A 4 -65.85 49.81 -9.41
C ILE A 4 -65.55 48.31 -9.53
N LEU A 5 -66.43 47.51 -10.16
CA LEU A 5 -66.30 46.07 -10.24
C LEU A 5 -65.40 45.53 -11.37
N ASN A 6 -65.06 46.40 -12.33
CA ASN A 6 -64.17 45.97 -13.45
C ASN A 6 -62.69 46.25 -13.24
N LYS A 7 -62.26 46.82 -12.09
CA LYS A 7 -60.83 47.07 -11.80
C LYS A 7 -60.19 46.06 -10.88
N VAL A 8 -60.99 45.23 -10.18
CA VAL A 8 -60.50 44.22 -9.24
C VAL A 8 -60.27 42.86 -9.91
N SER A 9 -60.90 42.62 -11.09
CA SER A 9 -60.79 41.33 -11.80
C SER A 9 -59.55 41.19 -12.66
N LYS A 10 -58.74 42.25 -12.96
CA LYS A 10 -57.58 42.22 -13.80
C LYS A 10 -56.23 42.14 -13.05
N THR A 11 -56.28 42.30 -11.71
CA THR A 11 -55.05 42.29 -10.89
C THR A 11 -54.83 40.96 -10.16
N LEU A 12 -55.81 40.05 -10.20
CA LEU A 12 -55.69 38.72 -9.54
C LEU A 12 -55.34 37.56 -10.49
N PHE A 13 -55.28 37.81 -11.78
CA PHE A 13 -54.86 36.78 -12.77
C PHE A 13 -53.41 36.93 -13.29
N GLY A 14 -52.69 37.98 -12.85
CA GLY A 14 -51.32 38.26 -13.26
C GLY A 14 -50.23 37.73 -12.34
N SER A 15 -50.59 37.21 -11.15
CA SER A 15 -49.60 36.81 -10.14
C SER A 15 -49.52 35.30 -9.87
N LEU A 16 -50.22 34.46 -10.66
CA LEU A 16 -50.20 32.99 -10.49
C LEU A 16 -49.42 32.26 -11.58
N SER A 17 -48.78 32.99 -12.55
CA SER A 17 -48.02 32.38 -13.64
C SER A 17 -46.51 32.60 -13.54
N ALA A 18 -45.99 33.17 -12.44
CA ALA A 18 -44.55 33.42 -12.29
C ALA A 18 -43.86 32.60 -11.15
N ILE A 19 -44.60 31.64 -10.56
CA ILE A 19 -44.01 30.68 -9.57
C ILE A 19 -43.85 29.29 -10.20
N THR A 20 -43.73 29.23 -11.50
CA THR A 20 -43.48 27.99 -12.20
C THR A 20 -42.01 27.90 -12.49
N LEU A 21 -41.35 26.93 -11.85
CA LEU A 21 -40.16 26.26 -12.32
C LEU A 21 -38.84 27.05 -12.28
N LEU A 22 -38.42 27.52 -11.12
CA LEU A 22 -37.00 27.49 -10.79
C LEU A 22 -36.73 26.22 -9.93
N MET A 23 -37.09 25.05 -10.46
CA MET A 23 -36.37 23.85 -10.09
C MET A 23 -34.94 24.06 -10.64
N MET A 24 -34.07 24.61 -9.79
CA MET A 24 -32.64 24.48 -9.96
C MET A 24 -32.37 22.98 -10.08
N THR A 25 -32.28 22.48 -11.29
CA THR A 25 -31.57 21.27 -11.56
C THR A 25 -30.12 21.54 -11.15
N PHE A 26 -29.81 21.34 -9.85
CA PHE A 26 -28.43 21.08 -9.49
C PHE A 26 -28.03 19.91 -10.39
N PRO A 27 -27.03 20.07 -11.26
CA PRO A 27 -26.50 18.91 -11.92
C PRO A 27 -26.02 18.01 -10.78
N ILE A 28 -26.73 16.92 -10.56
CA ILE A 28 -26.12 15.78 -9.89
C ILE A 28 -24.94 15.51 -10.79
N GLU A 29 -23.75 15.99 -10.40
CA GLU A 29 -22.50 15.51 -10.99
C GLU A 29 -22.48 14.01 -10.71
N ALA A 30 -23.11 13.27 -11.61
CA ALA A 30 -22.92 11.84 -11.69
C ALA A 30 -21.42 11.66 -11.93
N PHE A 31 -20.68 11.38 -10.85
CA PHE A 31 -19.25 11.16 -10.94
C PHE A 31 -19.01 10.15 -12.05
N ALA A 32 -18.29 10.58 -13.08
CA ALA A 32 -18.11 9.76 -14.28
C ALA A 32 -17.48 8.44 -13.88
N LYS A 33 -18.10 7.33 -14.30
CA LYS A 33 -17.60 5.98 -14.06
C LYS A 33 -16.30 5.79 -14.85
N PRO A 34 -15.19 5.29 -14.24
CA PRO A 34 -14.02 4.89 -15.01
C PRO A 34 -14.37 3.71 -15.91
N LYS A 35 -13.92 3.72 -17.16
CA LYS A 35 -14.08 2.55 -18.05
C LYS A 35 -13.19 1.39 -17.61
N LYS A 36 -11.98 1.74 -17.16
CA LYS A 36 -10.93 0.83 -16.75
C LYS A 36 -10.19 1.39 -15.55
N ILE A 37 -9.71 0.52 -14.68
CA ILE A 37 -8.71 0.80 -13.64
C ILE A 37 -7.57 -0.19 -13.77
N THR A 38 -6.36 0.29 -13.49
CA THR A 38 -5.15 -0.51 -13.53
C THR A 38 -4.54 -0.58 -12.13
N VAL A 39 -4.39 -1.80 -11.62
CA VAL A 39 -3.84 -2.09 -10.28
C VAL A 39 -2.46 -2.71 -10.44
N GLY A 40 -1.43 -2.00 -9.98
CA GLY A 40 -0.09 -2.54 -9.88
C GLY A 40 0.04 -3.40 -8.62
N TYR A 41 0.61 -4.60 -8.76
CA TYR A 41 0.85 -5.49 -7.63
C TYR A 41 2.24 -6.13 -7.71
N LEU A 42 2.77 -6.53 -6.55
CA LEU A 42 4.00 -7.28 -6.43
C LEU A 42 3.69 -8.77 -6.22
N ASN A 43 4.65 -9.61 -6.57
CA ASN A 43 4.56 -11.04 -6.29
C ASN A 43 4.94 -11.28 -4.82
N LEU A 44 4.04 -10.95 -3.91
CA LEU A 44 4.19 -11.02 -2.47
C LEU A 44 3.12 -11.89 -1.85
N VAL A 45 3.45 -12.51 -0.73
CA VAL A 45 2.49 -13.27 0.10
C VAL A 45 1.65 -12.27 0.91
N ASN A 46 0.59 -11.74 0.31
CA ASN A 46 -0.30 -10.77 0.96
C ASN A 46 -1.75 -10.85 0.45
N ALA A 47 -2.66 -10.11 1.10
CA ALA A 47 -4.09 -10.14 0.81
C ALA A 47 -4.46 -9.52 -0.55
N GLN A 48 -3.58 -8.76 -1.23
CA GLN A 48 -3.85 -8.27 -2.58
C GLN A 48 -4.04 -9.42 -3.59
N LEU A 49 -3.32 -10.54 -3.40
CA LEU A 49 -3.51 -11.73 -4.23
C LEU A 49 -4.89 -12.36 -3.99
N VAL A 50 -5.39 -12.35 -2.75
CA VAL A 50 -6.75 -12.79 -2.43
C VAL A 50 -7.79 -11.88 -3.08
N THR A 51 -7.61 -10.56 -2.95
CA THR A 51 -8.49 -9.55 -3.57
C THR A 51 -8.55 -9.75 -5.08
N LYS A 52 -7.42 -10.00 -5.74
CA LYS A 52 -7.29 -10.28 -7.17
C LYS A 52 -7.97 -11.60 -7.55
N ASN A 53 -7.59 -12.68 -6.90
CA ASN A 53 -8.08 -14.04 -7.24
C ASN A 53 -9.60 -14.15 -7.09
N LEU A 54 -10.16 -13.60 -6.01
CA LEU A 54 -11.60 -13.61 -5.76
C LEU A 54 -12.38 -12.54 -6.56
N GLY A 55 -11.70 -11.70 -7.36
CA GLY A 55 -12.32 -10.65 -8.14
C GLY A 55 -13.07 -9.61 -7.30
N LEU A 56 -12.57 -9.28 -6.10
CA LEU A 56 -13.30 -8.43 -5.15
C LEU A 56 -13.44 -6.99 -5.66
N ILE A 57 -12.46 -6.48 -6.40
CA ILE A 57 -12.52 -5.15 -7.00
C ILE A 57 -13.63 -5.12 -8.07
N GLN A 58 -13.72 -6.12 -8.93
CA GLN A 58 -14.77 -6.25 -9.94
C GLN A 58 -16.16 -6.31 -9.33
N LYS A 59 -16.30 -7.03 -8.20
CA LYS A 59 -17.57 -7.13 -7.45
C LYS A 59 -18.02 -5.79 -6.88
N GLU A 60 -17.08 -4.98 -6.34
CA GLU A 60 -17.39 -3.64 -5.83
C GLU A 60 -17.60 -2.59 -6.94
N MET A 61 -17.10 -2.88 -8.17
CA MET A 61 -17.13 -1.94 -9.29
C MET A 61 -17.73 -2.58 -10.56
N PRO A 62 -19.02 -2.99 -10.53
CA PRO A 62 -19.62 -3.68 -11.66
C PRO A 62 -19.54 -2.83 -12.94
N GLY A 63 -19.09 -3.47 -14.04
CA GLY A 63 -18.94 -2.86 -15.37
C GLY A 63 -17.75 -1.88 -15.46
N VAL A 64 -16.78 -1.94 -14.56
CA VAL A 64 -15.44 -1.36 -14.72
C VAL A 64 -14.49 -2.50 -15.09
N GLU A 65 -13.70 -2.32 -16.14
CA GLU A 65 -12.61 -3.24 -16.45
C GLU A 65 -11.50 -3.09 -15.39
N VAL A 66 -11.03 -4.20 -14.85
CA VAL A 66 -9.93 -4.20 -13.86
C VAL A 66 -8.75 -4.96 -14.46
N GLU A 67 -7.67 -4.24 -14.71
CA GLU A 67 -6.39 -4.81 -15.14
C GLU A 67 -5.43 -4.90 -13.97
N HIS A 68 -4.70 -6.02 -13.88
CA HIS A 68 -3.65 -6.20 -12.89
C HIS A 68 -2.29 -6.24 -13.59
N ILE A 69 -1.38 -5.34 -13.19
CA ILE A 69 0.00 -5.29 -13.72
C ILE A 69 0.97 -5.74 -12.64
N LYS A 70 1.68 -6.83 -12.91
CA LYS A 70 2.74 -7.32 -12.04
C LYS A 70 4.00 -6.50 -12.19
N VAL A 71 4.59 -6.04 -11.07
CA VAL A 71 5.85 -5.30 -11.03
C VAL A 71 6.90 -6.03 -10.19
N GLY A 72 8.17 -5.78 -10.48
CA GLY A 72 9.31 -6.50 -9.87
C GLY A 72 9.68 -6.06 -8.46
N GLY A 73 9.20 -4.88 -8.01
CA GLY A 73 9.49 -4.33 -6.69
C GLY A 73 9.08 -2.87 -6.57
N GLY A 74 9.32 -2.25 -5.40
CA GLY A 74 8.93 -0.86 -5.13
C GLY A 74 9.51 0.16 -6.10
N GLY A 75 10.74 -0.05 -6.59
CA GLY A 75 11.35 0.80 -7.61
C GLY A 75 10.62 0.72 -8.96
N ASP A 76 10.18 -0.48 -9.37
CA ASP A 76 9.38 -0.68 -10.59
C ASP A 76 7.99 -0.04 -10.44
N MET A 77 7.37 -0.18 -9.26
CA MET A 77 6.09 0.47 -8.97
C MET A 77 6.20 2.00 -9.06
N LEU A 78 7.27 2.59 -8.51
CA LEU A 78 7.50 4.04 -8.63
C LEU A 78 7.67 4.48 -10.09
N ARG A 79 8.29 3.65 -10.95
CA ARG A 79 8.40 3.91 -12.39
C ARG A 79 7.04 3.82 -13.08
N ALA A 80 6.24 2.78 -12.77
CA ALA A 80 4.89 2.63 -13.32
C ALA A 80 3.98 3.81 -12.93
N ILE A 81 4.07 4.27 -11.67
CA ILE A 81 3.38 5.46 -11.16
C ILE A 81 3.82 6.71 -11.92
N ALA A 82 5.14 6.93 -12.09
CA ALA A 82 5.66 8.08 -12.81
C ALA A 82 5.23 8.09 -14.28
N ALA A 83 5.14 6.92 -14.90
CA ALA A 83 4.66 6.73 -16.27
C ALA A 83 3.12 6.73 -16.38
N LYS A 84 2.39 6.87 -15.26
CA LYS A 84 0.91 6.82 -15.20
C LYS A 84 0.31 5.52 -15.74
N GLN A 85 1.02 4.42 -15.58
CA GLN A 85 0.59 3.09 -16.04
C GLN A 85 -0.35 2.39 -15.06
N VAL A 86 -0.43 2.89 -13.82
CA VAL A 86 -1.29 2.33 -12.77
C VAL A 86 -2.11 3.43 -12.10
N ASP A 87 -3.34 3.11 -11.71
CA ASP A 87 -4.21 3.97 -10.90
C ASP A 87 -4.02 3.70 -9.42
N PHE A 88 -3.84 2.43 -9.07
CA PHE A 88 -3.58 1.93 -7.72
C PHE A 88 -2.32 1.07 -7.68
N GLY A 89 -1.70 0.98 -6.51
CA GLY A 89 -0.55 0.10 -6.32
C GLY A 89 -0.22 -0.15 -4.87
N GLY A 90 0.69 -1.11 -4.62
CA GLY A 90 1.28 -1.38 -3.31
C GLY A 90 2.73 -0.90 -3.25
N LEU A 91 3.12 -0.26 -2.16
CA LEU A 91 4.48 0.22 -1.92
C LEU A 91 4.86 0.00 -0.46
N GLY A 92 6.06 -0.48 -0.20
CA GLY A 92 6.64 -0.40 1.14
C GLY A 92 6.81 1.05 1.63
N ASN A 93 6.94 1.26 2.93
CA ASN A 93 7.14 2.60 3.48
C ASN A 93 8.39 3.32 2.93
N PRO A 94 9.57 2.69 2.69
CA PRO A 94 10.70 3.41 2.09
C PRO A 94 10.44 3.87 0.64
N PRO A 95 9.96 3.04 -0.30
CA PRO A 95 9.62 3.54 -1.63
C PRO A 95 8.49 4.58 -1.60
N THR A 96 7.53 4.49 -0.66
CA THR A 96 6.52 5.53 -0.46
C THR A 96 7.17 6.86 -0.07
N ALA A 97 8.10 6.86 0.89
CA ALA A 97 8.85 8.05 1.28
C ALA A 97 9.65 8.64 0.10
N ILE A 98 10.27 7.79 -0.72
CA ILE A 98 10.99 8.20 -1.94
C ILE A 98 10.02 8.86 -2.93
N GLY A 99 8.89 8.22 -3.21
CA GLY A 99 7.88 8.74 -4.14
C GLY A 99 7.34 10.11 -3.72
N VAL A 100 6.96 10.26 -2.44
CA VAL A 100 6.47 11.53 -1.89
C VAL A 100 7.56 12.61 -1.92
N THR A 101 8.82 12.29 -1.60
CA THR A 101 9.94 13.24 -1.64
C THR A 101 10.22 13.71 -3.07
N ARG A 102 10.11 12.82 -4.05
CA ARG A 102 10.24 13.11 -5.49
C ARG A 102 8.98 13.75 -6.09
N LYS A 103 7.98 14.06 -5.25
CA LYS A 103 6.71 14.69 -5.64
C LYS A 103 5.88 13.86 -6.62
N LEU A 104 6.01 12.54 -6.60
CA LEU A 104 5.09 11.70 -7.37
C LEU A 104 3.65 11.96 -6.94
N PRO A 105 2.70 12.00 -7.89
CA PRO A 105 1.32 12.40 -7.62
C PRO A 105 0.49 11.26 -7.02
N ILE A 106 0.90 10.74 -5.86
CA ILE A 106 0.22 9.65 -5.14
C ILE A 106 -0.29 10.10 -3.78
N ASP A 107 -1.33 9.44 -3.30
CA ASP A 107 -1.82 9.47 -1.92
C ASP A 107 -1.78 8.05 -1.36
N GLY A 108 -1.30 7.88 -0.12
CA GLY A 108 -1.44 6.64 0.64
C GLY A 108 -2.87 6.50 1.16
N ILE A 109 -3.47 5.33 1.01
CA ILE A 109 -4.90 5.12 1.27
C ILE A 109 -5.20 4.08 2.34
N MET A 110 -4.30 3.11 2.56
CA MET A 110 -4.45 2.07 3.57
C MET A 110 -3.13 1.36 3.83
N VAL A 111 -3.02 0.66 4.94
CA VAL A 111 -1.99 -0.35 5.17
C VAL A 111 -2.46 -1.66 4.52
N LEU A 112 -1.61 -2.27 3.71
CA LEU A 112 -1.90 -3.58 3.11
C LEU A 112 -1.52 -4.70 4.08
N ASN A 113 -0.33 -4.63 4.66
CA ASN A 113 0.19 -5.58 5.62
C ASN A 113 1.43 -5.04 6.36
N MET A 114 1.75 -5.64 7.50
CA MET A 114 3.04 -5.51 8.17
C MET A 114 3.95 -6.67 7.74
N LEU A 115 5.27 -6.46 7.79
CA LEU A 115 6.26 -7.40 7.29
C LEU A 115 7.08 -7.97 8.46
N ASP A 116 7.03 -9.30 8.64
CA ASP A 116 7.87 -10.03 9.58
C ASP A 116 8.88 -10.92 8.81
N PHE A 117 8.92 -12.19 9.04
CA PHE A 117 9.91 -13.11 8.43
C PHE A 117 9.66 -13.39 6.93
N VAL A 118 8.54 -12.93 6.37
CA VAL A 118 8.30 -12.92 4.91
C VAL A 118 9.35 -12.09 4.16
N GLU A 119 9.99 -11.15 4.84
CA GLU A 119 11.20 -10.46 4.41
C GLU A 119 12.37 -10.77 5.36
N ALA A 120 13.45 -11.30 4.83
CA ALA A 120 14.60 -11.62 5.66
C ALA A 120 15.93 -11.49 4.89
N MET A 121 16.99 -11.27 5.66
CA MET A 121 18.35 -11.44 5.21
C MET A 121 18.71 -12.92 5.32
N VAL A 122 19.15 -13.49 4.22
CA VAL A 122 19.73 -14.83 4.15
C VAL A 122 21.23 -14.73 3.91
N VAL A 123 22.00 -15.59 4.57
CA VAL A 123 23.44 -15.72 4.39
C VAL A 123 23.78 -17.15 3.97
N ARG A 124 24.78 -17.31 3.14
CA ARG A 124 25.24 -18.66 2.75
C ARG A 124 25.86 -19.37 3.96
N THR A 125 25.58 -20.66 4.11
CA THR A 125 26.13 -21.50 5.19
C THR A 125 27.65 -21.56 5.13
N ASP A 126 28.24 -21.54 3.94
CA ASP A 126 29.67 -21.61 3.70
C ASP A 126 30.41 -20.25 3.73
N ALA A 127 29.67 -19.13 3.83
CA ALA A 127 30.25 -17.79 3.84
C ALA A 127 30.83 -17.35 5.21
N ASN A 128 30.63 -18.16 6.27
CA ASN A 128 31.08 -17.86 7.65
C ASN A 128 30.59 -16.51 8.21
N ILE A 129 29.38 -16.10 7.86
CA ILE A 129 28.75 -14.86 8.36
C ILE A 129 27.99 -15.15 9.64
N LYS A 130 28.47 -14.64 10.78
CA LYS A 130 27.85 -14.80 12.10
C LYS A 130 27.41 -13.44 12.69
N SER A 131 27.90 -12.35 12.16
CA SER A 131 27.57 -10.97 12.55
C SER A 131 27.56 -10.06 11.32
N PHE A 132 26.97 -8.87 11.44
CA PHE A 132 27.04 -7.86 10.36
C PHE A 132 28.48 -7.45 10.03
N LYS A 133 29.42 -7.56 10.97
CA LYS A 133 30.84 -7.25 10.75
C LYS A 133 31.50 -8.20 9.73
N ASP A 134 31.01 -9.43 9.64
CA ASP A 134 31.51 -10.45 8.72
C ASP A 134 31.09 -10.20 7.27
N LEU A 135 30.20 -9.21 7.03
CA LEU A 135 29.82 -8.78 5.69
C LEU A 135 30.92 -7.95 4.98
N LYS A 136 31.94 -7.49 5.69
CA LYS A 136 33.06 -6.76 5.10
C LYS A 136 33.74 -7.58 4.00
N GLY A 137 33.87 -7.00 2.81
CA GLY A 137 34.44 -7.65 1.62
C GLY A 137 33.49 -8.64 0.93
N LYS A 138 32.28 -8.86 1.45
CA LYS A 138 31.28 -9.77 0.90
C LYS A 138 30.44 -9.14 -0.19
N THR A 139 29.81 -9.98 -1.00
CA THR A 139 28.81 -9.58 -2.00
C THR A 139 27.41 -9.79 -1.45
N VAL A 140 26.69 -8.70 -1.25
CA VAL A 140 25.35 -8.66 -0.67
C VAL A 140 24.35 -8.12 -1.71
N ALA A 141 23.19 -8.71 -1.84
CA ALA A 141 22.15 -8.20 -2.74
C ALA A 141 20.91 -7.72 -1.99
N ALA A 142 20.30 -6.65 -2.48
CA ALA A 142 18.96 -6.20 -2.07
C ALA A 142 18.34 -5.36 -3.20
N PRO A 143 17.01 -5.38 -3.42
CA PRO A 143 16.36 -4.50 -4.38
C PRO A 143 16.42 -3.04 -3.89
N PHE A 144 17.12 -2.17 -4.61
CA PHE A 144 17.32 -0.79 -4.15
C PHE A 144 16.03 0.01 -4.04
N GLY A 145 15.92 0.79 -2.97
CA GLY A 145 14.74 1.57 -2.67
C GLY A 145 13.56 0.78 -2.08
N SER A 146 13.76 -0.51 -1.79
CA SER A 146 12.78 -1.36 -1.10
C SER A 146 12.88 -1.26 0.43
N THR A 147 11.97 -1.93 1.14
CA THR A 147 12.00 -2.17 2.58
C THR A 147 13.28 -2.89 2.99
N THR A 148 13.64 -3.95 2.28
CA THR A 148 14.82 -4.78 2.58
C THR A 148 16.14 -4.03 2.39
N HIS A 149 16.27 -3.20 1.36
CA HIS A 149 17.43 -2.33 1.21
C HIS A 149 17.54 -1.29 2.35
N TYR A 150 16.41 -0.71 2.75
CA TYR A 150 16.36 0.20 3.89
C TYR A 150 16.80 -0.50 5.17
N LEU A 151 16.29 -1.70 5.46
CA LEU A 151 16.64 -2.46 6.65
C LEU A 151 18.12 -2.90 6.65
N LEU A 152 18.68 -3.29 5.50
CA LEU A 152 20.10 -3.59 5.37
C LEU A 152 20.96 -2.37 5.78
N LEU A 153 20.68 -1.21 5.19
CA LEU A 153 21.42 0.02 5.51
C LEU A 153 21.24 0.44 6.97
N GLN A 154 20.05 0.23 7.53
CA GLN A 154 19.74 0.55 8.92
C GLN A 154 20.52 -0.37 9.87
N ALA A 155 20.54 -1.67 9.60
CA ALA A 155 21.29 -2.64 10.40
C ALA A 155 22.80 -2.36 10.35
N LEU A 156 23.35 -2.02 9.18
CA LEU A 156 24.74 -1.63 9.04
C LEU A 156 25.05 -0.34 9.84
N ALA A 157 24.15 0.64 9.81
CA ALA A 157 24.31 1.90 10.56
C ALA A 157 24.28 1.67 12.07
N ASP A 158 23.39 0.81 12.57
CA ASP A 158 23.32 0.45 14.00
C ASP A 158 24.62 -0.21 14.49
N GLU A 159 25.28 -0.98 13.63
CA GLU A 159 26.55 -1.65 13.93
C GLU A 159 27.78 -0.77 13.62
N GLY A 160 27.59 0.47 13.14
CA GLY A 160 28.67 1.37 12.76
C GLY A 160 29.47 0.90 11.54
N ILE A 161 28.87 0.12 10.65
CA ILE A 161 29.53 -0.45 9.47
C ILE A 161 29.27 0.44 8.26
N ASP A 162 30.34 0.85 7.57
CA ASP A 162 30.25 1.56 6.30
C ASP A 162 29.76 0.60 5.19
N PRO A 163 28.63 0.89 4.51
CA PRO A 163 28.16 0.09 3.39
C PRO A 163 29.17 -0.06 2.25
N SER A 164 30.12 0.88 2.10
CA SER A 164 31.19 0.80 1.09
C SER A 164 32.24 -0.27 1.39
N SER A 165 32.25 -0.84 2.61
CA SER A 165 33.14 -1.95 2.98
C SER A 165 32.77 -3.29 2.37
N MET A 166 31.64 -3.39 1.67
CA MET A 166 31.12 -4.56 0.96
C MET A 166 30.60 -4.18 -0.43
N THR A 167 30.38 -5.16 -1.28
CA THR A 167 29.70 -4.95 -2.57
C THR A 167 28.19 -5.14 -2.39
N ILE A 168 27.40 -4.07 -2.52
CA ILE A 168 25.94 -4.17 -2.45
C ILE A 168 25.38 -4.06 -3.87
N LEU A 169 24.69 -5.12 -4.33
CA LEU A 169 24.11 -5.22 -5.66
C LEU A 169 22.62 -4.89 -5.65
N ASP A 170 22.20 -4.06 -6.61
CA ASP A 170 20.78 -3.79 -6.89
C ASP A 170 20.21 -4.88 -7.80
N LEU A 171 19.58 -5.87 -7.22
CA LEU A 171 18.98 -6.98 -7.96
C LEU A 171 17.50 -7.13 -7.55
N ARG A 172 16.64 -7.49 -8.52
CA ARG A 172 15.26 -7.88 -8.25
C ARG A 172 15.21 -9.26 -7.58
N PRO A 173 14.14 -9.61 -6.83
CA PRO A 173 14.06 -10.89 -6.13
C PRO A 173 14.31 -12.12 -7.00
N ASN A 174 13.82 -12.14 -8.24
CA ASN A 174 14.09 -13.23 -9.19
C ASN A 174 15.57 -13.31 -9.58
N ASP A 175 16.21 -12.15 -9.80
CA ASP A 175 17.62 -12.08 -10.17
C ASP A 175 18.50 -12.44 -8.97
N ILE A 176 18.11 -12.08 -7.74
CA ILE A 176 18.75 -12.53 -6.50
C ILE A 176 18.71 -14.05 -6.39
N ALA A 177 17.51 -14.66 -6.58
CA ALA A 177 17.38 -16.11 -6.51
C ALA A 177 18.23 -16.82 -7.58
N ALA A 178 18.36 -16.25 -8.78
CA ALA A 178 19.20 -16.77 -9.83
C ALA A 178 20.71 -16.62 -9.52
N ALA A 179 21.15 -15.44 -9.06
CA ALA A 179 22.53 -15.19 -8.64
C ALA A 179 22.94 -16.05 -7.44
N TRP A 180 22.01 -16.24 -6.48
CA TRP A 180 22.19 -17.14 -5.34
C TRP A 180 22.45 -18.58 -5.79
N ALA A 181 21.65 -19.08 -6.75
CA ALA A 181 21.79 -20.43 -7.27
C ALA A 181 23.15 -20.69 -7.97
N ARG A 182 23.77 -19.64 -8.54
CA ARG A 182 25.11 -19.72 -9.15
C ARG A 182 26.25 -19.55 -8.14
N GLY A 183 25.95 -19.14 -6.90
CA GLY A 183 26.97 -18.86 -5.89
C GLY A 183 27.60 -17.47 -5.98
N ASP A 184 26.97 -16.53 -6.71
CA ASP A 184 27.50 -15.18 -6.92
C ASP A 184 27.31 -14.26 -5.71
N LEU A 185 26.54 -14.67 -4.69
CA LEU A 185 26.19 -13.87 -3.52
C LEU A 185 26.59 -14.58 -2.21
N ASP A 186 27.16 -13.85 -1.27
CA ASP A 186 27.40 -14.31 0.10
C ASP A 186 26.17 -14.13 0.99
N ALA A 187 25.41 -13.05 0.76
CA ALA A 187 24.20 -12.71 1.48
C ALA A 187 23.19 -11.97 0.60
N ALA A 188 21.93 -11.99 1.00
CA ALA A 188 20.91 -11.16 0.34
C ALA A 188 19.77 -10.85 1.31
N TRP A 189 19.14 -9.67 1.14
CA TRP A 189 17.93 -9.31 1.87
C TRP A 189 16.80 -9.08 0.88
N PHE A 190 15.81 -9.95 0.90
CA PHE A 190 14.67 -9.93 -0.02
C PHE A 190 13.50 -10.71 0.59
N TRP A 191 12.50 -11.07 -0.20
CA TRP A 191 11.23 -11.58 0.32
C TRP A 191 10.75 -12.86 -0.37
N GLU A 192 9.79 -13.51 0.30
CA GLU A 192 9.10 -14.68 -0.22
C GLU A 192 8.29 -14.37 -1.50
N PRO A 193 8.14 -15.32 -2.42
CA PRO A 193 8.58 -16.72 -2.32
C PRO A 193 10.03 -16.97 -2.78
N ASN A 194 10.75 -15.96 -3.22
CA ASN A 194 12.12 -16.16 -3.71
C ASN A 194 13.15 -16.39 -2.59
N LEU A 195 12.88 -15.87 -1.39
CA LEU A 195 13.69 -16.08 -0.20
C LEU A 195 13.80 -17.58 0.14
N ASP A 196 12.69 -18.32 0.10
CA ASP A 196 12.66 -19.76 0.34
C ASP A 196 13.56 -20.53 -0.64
N LYS A 197 13.65 -20.09 -1.92
CA LYS A 197 14.55 -20.70 -2.91
C LYS A 197 16.02 -20.58 -2.51
N ALA A 198 16.40 -19.46 -1.87
CA ALA A 198 17.75 -19.28 -1.36
C ALA A 198 18.00 -20.14 -0.10
N VAL A 199 17.02 -20.19 0.81
CA VAL A 199 17.08 -21.06 2.01
C VAL A 199 17.24 -22.52 1.61
N LYS A 200 16.41 -23.04 0.71
CA LYS A 200 16.47 -24.41 0.21
C LYS A 200 17.78 -24.72 -0.55
N ARG A 201 18.57 -23.70 -0.89
CA ARG A 201 19.88 -23.81 -1.59
C ARG A 201 21.06 -23.36 -0.72
N GLY A 202 21.07 -23.76 0.54
CA GLY A 202 22.17 -23.55 1.47
C GLY A 202 22.21 -22.16 2.09
N GLY A 203 21.06 -21.51 2.21
CA GLY A 203 20.92 -20.25 2.93
C GLY A 203 20.40 -20.45 4.34
N ASN A 204 20.95 -19.68 5.29
CA ASN A 204 20.41 -19.55 6.64
C ASN A 204 19.80 -18.16 6.83
N ILE A 205 18.60 -18.11 7.42
CA ILE A 205 18.01 -16.82 7.82
C ILE A 205 18.87 -16.20 8.91
N PHE A 206 19.35 -14.99 8.63
CA PHE A 206 20.25 -14.24 9.51
C PHE A 206 19.52 -13.14 10.29
N MET A 207 18.60 -12.44 9.64
CA MET A 207 17.83 -11.33 10.22
C MET A 207 16.47 -11.26 9.54
N THR A 208 15.40 -10.95 10.30
CA THR A 208 14.06 -10.75 9.72
C THR A 208 13.61 -9.30 9.88
N SER A 209 12.63 -8.88 9.05
CA SER A 209 11.99 -7.57 9.20
C SER A 209 11.30 -7.42 10.56
N GLY A 210 10.71 -8.48 11.13
CA GLY A 210 10.13 -8.45 12.46
C GLY A 210 11.15 -8.27 13.59
N ILE A 211 12.38 -8.78 13.44
CA ILE A 211 13.47 -8.47 14.40
C ILE A 211 13.86 -7.00 14.29
N MET A 212 13.92 -6.44 13.08
CA MET A 212 14.22 -5.03 12.87
C MET A 212 13.10 -4.11 13.36
N GLU A 213 11.83 -4.53 13.26
CA GLU A 213 10.71 -3.84 13.88
C GLU A 213 10.89 -3.68 15.38
N LYS A 214 11.29 -4.74 16.09
CA LYS A 214 11.59 -4.71 17.53
C LYS A 214 12.76 -3.78 17.89
N ARG A 215 13.65 -3.52 16.93
CA ARG A 215 14.73 -2.51 17.04
C ARG A 215 14.23 -1.07 16.73
N GLY A 216 12.95 -0.89 16.39
CA GLY A 216 12.34 0.42 16.09
C GLY A 216 12.28 0.79 14.61
N TYR A 217 12.47 -0.17 13.70
CA TYR A 217 12.45 -0.01 12.25
C TYR A 217 11.31 -0.82 11.60
N PRO A 218 10.03 -0.51 11.91
CA PRO A 218 8.91 -1.24 11.32
C PRO A 218 8.84 -1.03 9.81
N THR A 219 8.54 -2.11 9.09
CA THR A 219 8.23 -2.06 7.66
C THR A 219 6.84 -2.59 7.39
N TRP A 220 6.16 -1.95 6.47
CA TRP A 220 4.80 -2.22 6.06
C TRP A 220 4.58 -1.85 4.60
N ASP A 221 3.61 -2.51 3.97
CA ASP A 221 3.14 -2.15 2.64
C ASP A 221 1.93 -1.25 2.72
N VAL A 222 1.90 -0.28 1.82
CA VAL A 222 0.90 0.78 1.74
C VAL A 222 0.19 0.71 0.41
N GLY A 223 -1.13 0.68 0.44
CA GLY A 223 -1.96 0.95 -0.73
C GLY A 223 -1.85 2.41 -1.12
N VAL A 224 -1.54 2.68 -2.37
CA VAL A 224 -1.45 4.03 -2.93
C VAL A 224 -2.39 4.20 -4.12
N VAL A 225 -2.83 5.44 -4.33
CA VAL A 225 -3.67 5.83 -5.48
C VAL A 225 -3.07 7.05 -6.17
N MET A 226 -3.21 7.12 -7.49
CA MET A 226 -2.88 8.33 -8.26
C MET A 226 -3.80 9.49 -7.89
N LYS A 227 -3.24 10.66 -7.57
CA LYS A 227 -4.02 11.87 -7.20
C LYS A 227 -5.00 12.30 -8.29
N SER A 228 -4.64 12.12 -9.57
CA SER A 228 -5.53 12.39 -10.70
C SER A 228 -6.76 11.50 -10.68
N PHE A 229 -6.56 10.19 -10.42
CA PHE A 229 -7.65 9.22 -10.27
C PHE A 229 -8.53 9.56 -9.06
N ALA A 230 -7.92 9.76 -7.89
CA ALA A 230 -8.63 10.08 -6.67
C ALA A 230 -9.44 11.40 -6.75
N LYS A 231 -8.94 12.38 -7.53
CA LYS A 231 -9.69 13.62 -7.80
C LYS A 231 -10.89 13.38 -8.71
N LYS A 232 -10.72 12.57 -9.76
CA LYS A 232 -11.75 12.34 -10.79
C LYS A 232 -12.80 11.33 -10.35
N TYR A 233 -12.40 10.31 -9.58
CA TYR A 233 -13.21 9.16 -9.22
C TYR A 233 -13.14 8.83 -7.72
N PRO A 234 -13.49 9.77 -6.81
CA PRO A 234 -13.30 9.59 -5.37
C PRO A 234 -14.07 8.39 -4.80
N GLU A 235 -15.31 8.14 -5.28
CA GLU A 235 -16.11 6.99 -4.86
C GLU A 235 -15.49 5.63 -5.25
N TYR A 236 -14.73 5.59 -6.35
CA TYR A 236 -14.02 4.38 -6.77
C TYR A 236 -12.78 4.10 -5.94
N VAL A 237 -12.23 5.11 -5.28
CA VAL A 237 -11.18 4.88 -4.26
C VAL A 237 -11.78 4.24 -3.02
N GLU A 238 -12.98 4.67 -2.58
CA GLU A 238 -13.68 4.04 -1.46
C GLU A 238 -14.03 2.57 -1.78
N LYS A 239 -14.53 2.31 -2.99
CA LYS A 239 -14.82 0.94 -3.46
C LYS A 239 -13.56 0.06 -3.53
N PHE A 240 -12.44 0.63 -3.97
CA PHE A 240 -11.15 -0.08 -3.97
C PHE A 240 -10.71 -0.46 -2.55
N VAL A 241 -10.72 0.51 -1.62
CA VAL A 241 -10.39 0.23 -0.21
C VAL A 241 -11.33 -0.81 0.39
N LYS A 242 -12.63 -0.74 0.08
CA LYS A 242 -13.61 -1.73 0.54
C LYS A 242 -13.29 -3.14 0.02
N ALA A 243 -12.90 -3.27 -1.26
CA ALA A 243 -12.50 -4.54 -1.85
C ALA A 243 -11.23 -5.10 -1.19
N GLU A 244 -10.20 -4.27 -0.98
CA GLU A 244 -8.98 -4.69 -0.30
C GLU A 244 -9.25 -5.07 1.17
N CYS A 245 -10.13 -4.33 1.87
CA CYS A 245 -10.56 -4.70 3.21
C CYS A 245 -11.27 -6.06 3.25
N ALA A 246 -12.11 -6.35 2.26
CA ALA A 246 -12.73 -7.67 2.14
C ALA A 246 -11.70 -8.78 1.90
N GLY A 247 -10.64 -8.50 1.14
CA GLY A 247 -9.50 -9.41 0.96
C GLY A 247 -8.74 -9.67 2.26
N ILE A 248 -8.49 -8.62 3.05
CA ILE A 248 -7.86 -8.72 4.37
C ILE A 248 -8.74 -9.53 5.33
N ASP A 249 -10.03 -9.23 5.38
CA ASP A 249 -10.98 -9.97 6.23
C ASP A 249 -11.08 -11.43 5.80
N TYR A 250 -11.06 -11.72 4.50
CA TYR A 250 -11.04 -13.10 3.99
C TYR A 250 -9.77 -13.84 4.43
N TRP A 251 -8.60 -13.21 4.30
CA TRP A 251 -7.32 -13.76 4.75
C TRP A 251 -7.36 -14.16 6.23
N ILE A 252 -7.88 -13.27 7.09
CA ILE A 252 -7.93 -13.49 8.54
C ILE A 252 -8.91 -14.61 8.91
N ASN A 253 -10.08 -14.62 8.26
CA ASN A 253 -11.17 -15.51 8.66
C ASN A 253 -11.14 -16.88 7.94
N ASN A 254 -10.40 -17.01 6.83
CA ASN A 254 -10.36 -18.22 6.02
C ASN A 254 -8.91 -18.65 5.70
N PRO A 255 -8.05 -18.89 6.70
CA PRO A 255 -6.61 -19.09 6.47
C PRO A 255 -6.29 -20.30 5.59
N ALA A 256 -7.05 -21.40 5.68
CA ALA A 256 -6.85 -22.59 4.86
C ALA A 256 -7.17 -22.34 3.37
N GLU A 257 -8.29 -21.63 3.08
CA GLU A 257 -8.65 -21.29 1.71
C GLU A 257 -7.72 -20.22 1.14
N THR A 258 -7.31 -19.27 1.98
CA THR A 258 -6.29 -18.28 1.61
C THR A 258 -4.97 -18.94 1.22
N ALA A 259 -4.52 -19.95 1.95
CA ALA A 259 -3.30 -20.69 1.62
C ALA A 259 -3.37 -21.35 0.24
N LYS A 260 -4.54 -21.89 -0.16
CA LYS A 260 -4.76 -22.44 -1.50
C LYS A 260 -4.66 -21.36 -2.58
N ILE A 261 -5.27 -20.19 -2.35
CA ILE A 261 -5.19 -19.04 -3.27
C ILE A 261 -3.73 -18.57 -3.41
N ILE A 262 -3.01 -18.43 -2.32
CA ILE A 262 -1.60 -18.00 -2.34
C ILE A 262 -0.73 -19.05 -3.05
N ALA A 263 -0.97 -20.34 -2.81
CA ALA A 263 -0.27 -21.42 -3.49
C ALA A 263 -0.49 -21.38 -5.02
N GLU A 264 -1.71 -21.17 -5.45
CA GLU A 264 -2.07 -21.03 -6.88
C GLU A 264 -1.43 -19.79 -7.50
N GLU A 265 -1.63 -18.61 -6.91
CA GLU A 265 -1.15 -17.32 -7.44
C GLU A 265 0.38 -17.23 -7.53
N LEU A 266 1.09 -17.91 -6.63
CA LEU A 266 2.55 -17.88 -6.55
C LEU A 266 3.22 -19.16 -7.05
N SER A 267 2.43 -20.16 -7.50
CA SER A 267 2.92 -21.48 -7.92
C SER A 267 3.77 -22.15 -6.84
N LEU A 268 3.21 -22.25 -5.64
CA LEU A 268 3.84 -22.83 -4.45
C LEU A 268 3.12 -24.11 -4.02
N ASP A 269 3.81 -24.95 -3.26
CA ASP A 269 3.17 -26.00 -2.50
C ASP A 269 2.32 -25.40 -1.36
N LEU A 270 1.23 -26.09 -1.01
CA LEU A 270 0.30 -25.60 0.03
C LEU A 270 0.97 -25.42 1.40
N GLU A 271 1.93 -26.29 1.73
CA GLU A 271 2.71 -26.20 2.94
C GLU A 271 3.55 -24.91 2.99
N ASP A 272 4.28 -24.61 1.90
CA ASP A 272 5.08 -23.41 1.77
C ASP A 272 4.21 -22.14 1.83
N ALA A 273 3.09 -22.11 1.10
CA ALA A 273 2.16 -21.00 1.16
C ALA A 273 1.63 -20.75 2.59
N THR A 274 1.23 -21.84 3.28
CA THR A 274 0.74 -21.78 4.67
C THR A 274 1.82 -21.28 5.64
N ARG A 275 3.07 -21.69 5.46
CA ARG A 275 4.21 -21.22 6.24
C ARG A 275 4.50 -19.74 5.99
N MET A 276 4.59 -19.34 4.72
CA MET A 276 4.93 -17.97 4.33
C MET A 276 3.86 -16.96 4.79
N MET A 277 2.58 -17.33 4.76
CA MET A 277 1.49 -16.49 5.26
C MET A 277 1.68 -16.05 6.71
N LYS A 278 2.30 -16.88 7.56
CA LYS A 278 2.56 -16.54 8.98
C LYS A 278 3.56 -15.39 9.14
N GLY A 279 4.36 -15.11 8.12
CA GLY A 279 5.33 -14.00 8.09
C GLY A 279 4.76 -12.67 7.66
N THR A 280 3.46 -12.61 7.38
CA THR A 280 2.75 -11.40 6.95
C THR A 280 1.59 -11.12 7.91
N GLU A 281 1.67 -10.03 8.67
CA GLU A 281 0.59 -9.63 9.56
C GLU A 281 -0.42 -8.75 8.80
N MET A 282 -1.68 -9.18 8.75
CA MET A 282 -2.78 -8.38 8.22
C MET A 282 -3.35 -7.47 9.30
N VAL A 283 -3.47 -6.18 8.97
CA VAL A 283 -4.08 -5.20 9.86
C VAL A 283 -5.54 -5.02 9.50
N PRO A 284 -6.50 -5.46 10.35
CA PRO A 284 -7.93 -5.27 10.09
C PRO A 284 -8.23 -3.80 9.79
N CYS A 285 -9.05 -3.53 8.77
CA CYS A 285 -9.27 -2.15 8.28
C CYS A 285 -9.77 -1.18 9.36
N LYS A 286 -10.61 -1.65 10.30
CA LYS A 286 -11.05 -0.84 11.44
C LYS A 286 -9.89 -0.44 12.35
N LYS A 287 -8.91 -1.32 12.54
CA LYS A 287 -7.72 -1.07 13.36
C LYS A 287 -6.79 -0.03 12.69
N GLN A 288 -6.81 0.06 11.36
CA GLN A 288 -6.01 1.05 10.63
C GLN A 288 -6.40 2.50 10.93
N LEU A 289 -7.61 2.74 11.44
CA LEU A 289 -8.08 4.09 11.83
C LEU A 289 -7.55 4.55 13.19
N THR A 290 -6.77 3.73 13.88
CA THR A 290 -6.13 4.12 15.15
C THR A 290 -4.86 4.91 14.91
N SER A 291 -4.43 5.65 15.94
CA SER A 291 -3.19 6.44 15.93
C SER A 291 -1.92 5.59 15.73
N GLN A 292 -1.99 4.28 15.98
CA GLN A 292 -0.88 3.36 15.70
C GLN A 292 -0.58 3.24 14.20
N TYR A 293 -1.60 3.28 13.35
CA TYR A 293 -1.50 3.07 11.89
C TYR A 293 -1.74 4.37 11.10
N MET A 294 -2.78 4.39 10.27
CA MET A 294 -3.10 5.54 9.42
C MET A 294 -3.74 6.70 10.22
N GLY A 295 -4.50 6.36 11.26
CA GLY A 295 -5.28 7.32 12.03
C GLY A 295 -6.51 7.84 11.27
N THR A 296 -6.98 9.01 11.68
CA THR A 296 -8.12 9.70 11.07
C THR A 296 -7.70 11.09 10.54
N SER A 297 -8.63 11.83 9.92
CA SER A 297 -8.39 13.22 9.50
C SER A 297 -7.99 14.15 10.65
N ASP A 298 -8.47 13.85 11.85
CA ASP A 298 -8.31 14.70 13.05
C ASP A 298 -7.16 14.22 13.94
N ASP A 299 -6.82 12.93 13.84
CA ASP A 299 -5.71 12.31 14.59
C ASP A 299 -4.90 11.41 13.65
N ILE A 300 -3.87 11.99 13.05
CA ILE A 300 -3.03 11.31 12.06
C ILE A 300 -2.09 10.32 12.73
N GLY A 301 -2.15 9.08 12.25
CA GLY A 301 -1.42 7.96 12.86
C GLY A 301 0.07 7.90 12.61
N GLY A 302 0.71 6.95 13.28
CA GLY A 302 2.16 6.73 13.30
C GLY A 302 2.79 6.40 11.94
N PHE A 303 1.96 6.02 10.93
CA PHE A 303 2.45 5.85 9.57
C PHE A 303 3.13 7.11 9.02
N ALA A 304 2.57 8.29 9.28
CA ALA A 304 3.17 9.55 8.84
C ALA A 304 4.53 9.80 9.52
N ASP A 305 4.66 9.47 10.79
CA ASP A 305 5.92 9.59 11.52
C ASP A 305 6.97 8.60 11.03
N THR A 306 6.55 7.38 10.70
CA THR A 306 7.42 6.36 10.09
C THR A 306 7.97 6.84 8.75
N LEU A 307 7.15 7.44 7.89
CA LEU A 307 7.61 8.03 6.61
C LEU A 307 8.65 9.15 6.84
N VAL A 308 8.43 10.01 7.85
CA VAL A 308 9.39 11.07 8.20
C VAL A 308 10.71 10.46 8.67
N LYS A 309 10.69 9.50 9.60
CA LYS A 309 11.88 8.79 10.12
C LYS A 309 12.63 8.11 8.97
N THR A 310 11.92 7.37 8.14
CA THR A 310 12.49 6.69 6.95
C THR A 310 13.15 7.69 6.01
N SER A 311 12.49 8.80 5.69
CA SER A 311 13.05 9.81 4.80
C SER A 311 14.28 10.51 5.38
N LYS A 312 14.30 10.78 6.70
CA LYS A 312 15.45 11.34 7.42
C LYS A 312 16.67 10.41 7.28
N PHE A 313 16.47 9.11 7.51
CA PHE A 313 17.51 8.12 7.33
C PHE A 313 18.02 8.05 5.89
N LEU A 314 17.12 7.98 4.90
CA LEU A 314 17.49 7.95 3.48
C LEU A 314 18.29 9.20 3.05
N VAL A 315 18.06 10.35 3.67
CA VAL A 315 18.87 11.57 3.48
C VAL A 315 20.27 11.38 4.06
N SER A 316 20.40 10.85 5.28
CA SER A 316 21.72 10.58 5.89
C SER A 316 22.55 9.59 5.04
N GLN A 317 21.89 8.66 4.36
CA GLN A 317 22.49 7.73 3.40
C GLN A 317 22.68 8.31 1.99
N LYS A 318 22.48 9.60 1.79
CA LYS A 318 22.59 10.30 0.48
C LYS A 318 21.67 9.71 -0.60
N ARG A 319 20.62 8.99 -0.21
CA ARG A 319 19.63 8.39 -1.11
C ARG A 319 18.47 9.34 -1.45
N LEU A 320 18.26 10.35 -0.62
CA LEU A 320 17.29 11.43 -0.83
C LEU A 320 17.95 12.80 -0.63
N PRO A 321 17.55 13.84 -1.38
CA PRO A 321 18.11 15.19 -1.24
C PRO A 321 17.59 15.93 0.00
N LYS A 322 16.44 15.55 0.53
CA LYS A 322 15.79 16.17 1.69
C LYS A 322 14.82 15.22 2.38
N GLN A 323 14.66 15.43 3.69
CA GLN A 323 13.67 14.70 4.49
C GLN A 323 12.24 15.21 4.23
N LEU A 324 11.27 14.35 4.47
CA LEU A 324 9.86 14.71 4.50
C LEU A 324 9.59 15.56 5.76
N LYS A 325 8.70 16.53 5.61
CA LYS A 325 8.10 17.21 6.77
C LYS A 325 6.83 16.46 7.15
N ARG A 326 6.55 16.30 8.45
CA ARG A 326 5.33 15.65 8.94
C ARG A 326 4.08 16.20 8.25
N LYS A 327 4.00 17.53 8.05
CA LYS A 327 2.91 18.19 7.34
C LYS A 327 2.73 17.74 5.87
N THR A 328 3.80 17.30 5.19
CA THR A 328 3.74 16.80 3.80
C THR A 328 3.21 15.35 3.78
N SER A 329 3.68 14.51 4.70
CA SER A 329 3.17 13.14 4.89
C SER A 329 1.70 13.16 5.29
N ILE A 330 1.33 14.07 6.19
CA ILE A 330 -0.04 14.31 6.65
C ILE A 330 -0.98 14.71 5.51
N ARG A 331 -0.54 15.59 4.58
CA ARG A 331 -1.39 16.00 3.46
C ARG A 331 -1.77 14.83 2.55
N SER A 332 -0.87 13.86 2.37
CA SER A 332 -1.17 12.65 1.61
C SER A 332 -2.21 11.80 2.35
N CYS A 333 -2.03 11.54 3.65
CA CYS A 333 -2.97 10.78 4.47
C CYS A 333 -4.30 11.54 4.68
N LYS A 334 -4.25 12.84 5.02
CA LYS A 334 -5.44 13.66 5.28
C LYS A 334 -6.33 13.81 4.04
N LYS A 335 -5.75 13.99 2.84
CA LYS A 335 -6.55 14.03 1.61
C LYS A 335 -7.26 12.71 1.33
N ALA A 336 -6.66 11.60 1.73
CA ALA A 336 -7.29 10.30 1.64
C ALA A 336 -8.52 10.23 2.58
N SER A 337 -8.37 10.64 3.85
CA SER A 337 -9.46 10.62 4.83
C SER A 337 -10.57 11.63 4.53
N ASP A 338 -10.23 12.86 4.13
CA ASP A 338 -11.20 13.93 3.81
C ASP A 338 -12.06 13.59 2.58
N LYS A 339 -11.59 12.68 1.70
CA LYS A 339 -12.35 12.17 0.56
C LYS A 339 -13.18 10.91 0.85
N GLY A 340 -13.33 10.56 2.13
CA GLY A 340 -14.13 9.42 2.55
C GLY A 340 -13.42 8.07 2.38
N MET A 341 -12.13 8.04 2.04
CA MET A 341 -11.35 6.80 1.86
C MET A 341 -11.28 5.97 3.15
N PHE A 342 -11.54 6.57 4.30
CA PHE A 342 -11.68 5.89 5.60
C PHE A 342 -13.13 5.80 6.08
N ARG A 343 -14.14 6.13 5.27
CA ARG A 343 -15.56 5.91 5.60
C ARG A 343 -15.99 4.45 5.39
N VAL A 344 -15.08 3.50 5.44
CA VAL A 344 -15.42 2.08 5.54
C VAL A 344 -15.90 1.81 6.97
N GLY A 345 -17.12 2.22 7.25
CA GLY A 345 -17.73 2.16 8.57
C GLY A 345 -18.64 3.34 8.84
N GLY A 346 -19.26 3.91 7.80
CA GLY A 346 -20.37 4.86 7.89
C GLY A 346 -21.58 4.22 8.53
N MET A 347 -21.48 3.80 9.79
CA MET A 347 -22.63 3.75 10.69
C MET A 347 -22.84 5.18 11.19
N SER A 348 -23.74 5.89 10.49
CA SER A 348 -24.50 6.97 11.08
C SER A 348 -24.75 6.67 12.56
N ARG A 349 -24.62 7.68 13.45
CA ARG A 349 -25.01 7.62 14.86
C ARG A 349 -26.53 7.32 15.09
N LYS A 350 -27.13 6.47 14.21
CA LYS A 350 -28.50 5.95 14.32
C LYS A 350 -28.55 4.47 14.03
N ALA A 351 -27.82 3.68 14.79
CA ALA A 351 -28.05 2.23 14.86
C ALA A 351 -27.66 1.69 16.24
N SER A 352 -28.27 2.24 17.28
CA SER A 352 -28.58 1.46 18.47
C SER A 352 -29.83 0.66 18.14
N LYS A 353 -29.71 -0.53 17.56
CA LYS A 353 -30.68 -1.65 17.58
C LYS A 353 -30.32 -2.63 16.46
N PHE A 354 -29.30 -3.41 16.67
CA PHE A 354 -29.25 -4.79 16.19
C PHE A 354 -28.40 -5.58 17.20
N LYS A 355 -29.10 -6.36 18.00
CA LYS A 355 -28.55 -7.49 18.75
C LYS A 355 -28.23 -8.58 17.71
N TYR A 356 -26.99 -9.03 17.70
CA TYR A 356 -26.60 -10.43 17.61
C TYR A 356 -25.22 -10.55 18.24
#